data_1224f9edc907c725d42743540b256178
#
_entry.id   1224f9edc907c725d42743540b256178
#
_cell.length_a   1.000
_cell.length_b   1.000
_cell.length_c   1.000
_cell.angle_alpha   90.00
_cell.angle_beta   90.00
_cell.angle_gamma   90.00
#
_symmetry.space_group_name_H-M   'P 1'
#
loop_
_entity.id
_entity.type
_entity.pdbx_description
1 polymer ?
#
loop_
_entity_poly.entity_id
_entity_poly.type
_entity_poly.pdbx_seq_one_letter_code
_entity_poly.pdbx_strand_id
1 'polypeptide(L)'
;MREASVALMREPEILTANLELLLQSSEEVLASIEAMSPADRAEVSPEWVARMKASTAPDAWTHGFAVVHRASGARIGSCGYKGPPGPEGIVEIAYGIDPAYQGRGYATEAARALIAFALDSGQVRVVCAHTRPEKNASTRVLTKCGFEWMGERVDPEDGLVWRWELPSNEEK
;
A
#
# COMPACT_ATOMS: atom_id res chain seq x y z
N MET A 1 17.26 15.00 -23.28
CA MET A 1 15.86 14.93 -23.37
C MET A 1 15.31 13.51 -23.33
N ARG A 2 15.98 12.61 -23.96
CA ARG A 2 15.57 11.22 -23.90
C ARG A 2 15.64 10.69 -22.50
N GLU A 3 16.66 11.11 -21.78
CA GLU A 3 16.81 10.66 -20.40
C GLU A 3 15.64 11.07 -19.54
N ALA A 4 15.14 12.27 -19.77
CA ALA A 4 13.99 12.72 -19.02
C ALA A 4 12.79 11.84 -19.31
N SER A 5 12.61 11.43 -20.57
CA SER A 5 11.53 10.53 -20.92
C SER A 5 11.68 9.19 -20.23
N VAL A 6 12.91 8.69 -20.19
CA VAL A 6 13.15 7.40 -19.54
C VAL A 6 12.83 7.50 -18.05
N ALA A 7 13.21 8.62 -17.43
CA ALA A 7 12.91 8.81 -16.02
C ALA A 7 11.41 8.80 -15.77
N LEU A 8 10.65 9.31 -16.73
CA LEU A 8 9.19 9.33 -16.59
C LEU A 8 8.57 7.97 -16.76
N MET A 9 9.36 6.97 -17.13
CA MET A 9 8.84 5.61 -17.27
C MET A 9 8.69 4.91 -15.93
N ARG A 10 8.98 5.57 -14.83
CA ARG A 10 8.70 5.03 -13.50
C ARG A 10 7.21 5.15 -13.21
N GLU A 11 6.45 4.55 -14.05
CA GLU A 11 5.00 4.57 -13.91
C GLU A 11 4.53 3.27 -13.33
N PRO A 12 3.43 3.27 -12.58
CA PRO A 12 2.60 4.44 -12.34
C PRO A 12 3.15 5.34 -11.24
N GLU A 13 2.80 6.59 -11.37
CA GLU A 13 3.08 7.60 -10.37
C GLU A 13 1.75 8.26 -10.03
N ILE A 14 1.47 8.39 -8.74
CA ILE A 14 0.19 8.92 -8.29
C ILE A 14 0.44 10.22 -7.54
N LEU A 15 -0.20 11.29 -7.98
CA LEU A 15 -0.08 12.59 -7.32
C LEU A 15 -1.37 12.89 -6.58
N THR A 16 -1.22 13.34 -5.34
CA THR A 16 -2.34 13.80 -4.54
C THR A 16 -2.06 15.24 -4.10
N ALA A 17 -2.93 15.79 -3.26
CA ALA A 17 -2.76 17.18 -2.84
C ALA A 17 -1.40 17.41 -2.17
N ASN A 18 -0.97 16.50 -1.31
CA ASN A 18 0.24 16.67 -0.54
C ASN A 18 1.30 15.63 -0.80
N LEU A 19 0.97 14.58 -1.53
CA LEU A 19 1.84 13.41 -1.64
C LEU A 19 2.11 13.05 -3.09
N GLU A 20 3.22 12.36 -3.26
CA GLU A 20 3.56 11.71 -4.51
C GLU A 20 3.86 10.27 -4.19
N LEU A 21 3.15 9.35 -4.84
CA LEU A 21 3.37 7.91 -4.65
C LEU A 21 4.17 7.41 -5.82
N LEU A 22 5.40 6.97 -5.55
CA LEU A 22 6.33 6.55 -6.60
C LEU A 22 6.48 5.03 -6.56
N LEU A 23 6.21 4.40 -7.70
CA LEU A 23 6.36 2.96 -7.80
C LEU A 23 7.82 2.57 -7.58
N GLN A 24 8.05 1.64 -6.68
CA GLN A 24 9.38 1.20 -6.32
C GLN A 24 9.89 0.12 -7.25
N SER A 25 11.20 0.14 -7.52
CA SER A 25 11.86 -0.95 -8.22
C SER A 25 12.13 -2.08 -7.24
N SER A 26 12.45 -3.27 -7.77
CA SER A 26 12.84 -4.38 -6.92
C SER A 26 14.06 -4.04 -6.08
N GLU A 27 15.01 -3.33 -6.66
CA GLU A 27 16.22 -2.95 -5.92
C GLU A 27 15.89 -2.04 -4.76
N GLU A 28 14.98 -1.09 -4.97
CA GLU A 28 14.58 -0.18 -3.90
C GLU A 28 13.87 -0.92 -2.78
N VAL A 29 12.99 -1.86 -3.14
CA VAL A 29 12.27 -2.63 -2.15
C VAL A 29 13.21 -3.49 -1.33
N LEU A 30 14.12 -4.20 -2.00
CA LEU A 30 15.05 -5.06 -1.30
C LEU A 30 16.00 -4.28 -0.41
N ALA A 31 16.44 -3.10 -0.86
CA ALA A 31 17.29 -2.25 -0.04
C ALA A 31 16.54 -1.77 1.20
N SER A 32 15.26 -1.46 1.07
CA SER A 32 14.45 -1.06 2.22
C SER A 32 14.37 -2.18 3.25
N ILE A 33 14.21 -3.41 2.78
CA ILE A 33 14.13 -4.56 3.68
C ILE A 33 15.44 -4.74 4.42
N GLU A 34 16.57 -4.59 3.73
CA GLU A 34 17.86 -4.74 4.38
C GLU A 34 18.12 -3.67 5.42
N ALA A 35 17.51 -2.50 5.22
CA ALA A 35 17.68 -1.40 6.19
C ALA A 35 16.79 -1.56 7.42
N MET A 36 15.88 -2.50 7.42
CA MET A 36 15.00 -2.73 8.55
C MET A 36 15.76 -3.33 9.73
N SER A 37 15.19 -3.14 10.94
CA SER A 37 15.69 -3.84 12.10
C SER A 37 15.50 -5.35 11.90
N PRO A 38 16.28 -6.19 12.61
CA PRO A 38 16.08 -7.64 12.49
C PRO A 38 14.65 -8.08 12.82
N ALA A 39 14.02 -7.44 13.79
CA ALA A 39 12.66 -7.79 14.17
C ALA A 39 11.68 -7.50 13.04
N ASP A 40 11.81 -6.32 12.42
CA ASP A 40 10.93 -5.96 11.32
C ASP A 40 11.18 -6.83 10.11
N ARG A 41 12.45 -7.13 9.84
CA ARG A 41 12.79 -7.95 8.69
C ARG A 41 12.22 -9.35 8.82
N ALA A 42 12.14 -9.86 10.05
CA ALA A 42 11.61 -11.19 10.28
C ALA A 42 10.13 -11.30 9.95
N GLU A 43 9.43 -10.18 9.92
CA GLU A 43 8.01 -10.17 9.62
C GLU A 43 7.71 -10.06 8.12
N VAL A 44 8.73 -9.84 7.30
CA VAL A 44 8.54 -9.73 5.86
C VAL A 44 8.37 -11.13 5.28
N SER A 45 7.37 -11.30 4.43
CA SER A 45 7.07 -12.59 3.83
C SER A 45 8.23 -13.07 2.94
N PRO A 46 8.78 -14.26 3.20
CA PRO A 46 9.83 -14.79 2.32
C PRO A 46 9.37 -14.99 0.89
N GLU A 47 8.09 -15.31 0.70
CA GLU A 47 7.56 -15.49 -0.63
C GLU A 47 7.54 -14.19 -1.40
N TRP A 48 7.21 -13.10 -0.72
CA TRP A 48 7.21 -11.79 -1.35
C TRP A 48 8.62 -11.38 -1.73
N VAL A 49 9.60 -11.62 -0.84
CA VAL A 49 11.00 -11.32 -1.14
C VAL A 49 11.46 -12.11 -2.37
N ALA A 50 11.10 -13.39 -2.45
CA ALA A 50 11.47 -14.20 -3.60
C ALA A 50 10.86 -13.64 -4.88
N ARG A 51 9.63 -13.16 -4.79
CA ARG A 51 8.96 -12.57 -5.93
C ARG A 51 9.66 -11.28 -6.37
N MET A 52 10.10 -10.49 -5.39
CA MET A 52 10.87 -9.29 -5.70
C MET A 52 12.14 -9.61 -6.45
N LYS A 53 12.86 -10.64 -5.96
CA LYS A 53 14.13 -11.02 -6.58
C LYS A 53 13.95 -11.56 -7.98
N ALA A 54 12.82 -12.20 -8.25
CA ALA A 54 12.56 -12.79 -9.56
C ALA A 54 11.96 -11.78 -10.55
N SER A 55 11.51 -10.64 -10.07
CA SER A 55 10.81 -9.69 -10.91
C SER A 55 11.76 -8.94 -11.82
N THR A 56 11.37 -8.76 -13.08
CA THR A 56 12.18 -8.04 -14.04
C THR A 56 11.71 -6.62 -14.27
N ALA A 57 10.51 -6.27 -13.79
CA ALA A 57 9.96 -4.93 -13.97
C ALA A 57 9.06 -4.59 -12.80
N PRO A 58 8.99 -3.33 -12.41
CA PRO A 58 8.09 -2.93 -11.33
C PRO A 58 6.64 -3.21 -11.68
N ASP A 59 5.87 -3.57 -10.67
CA ASP A 59 4.47 -3.92 -10.80
C ASP A 59 3.71 -3.27 -9.65
N ALA A 60 2.71 -2.48 -9.95
CA ALA A 60 1.97 -1.73 -8.95
C ALA A 60 1.36 -2.63 -7.89
N TRP A 61 0.94 -3.85 -8.27
CA TRP A 61 0.29 -4.74 -7.33
C TRP A 61 1.25 -5.44 -6.38
N THR A 62 2.52 -5.46 -6.71
CA THR A 62 3.50 -6.26 -5.96
C THR A 62 4.56 -5.41 -5.30
N HIS A 63 5.06 -4.38 -5.99
CA HIS A 63 6.23 -3.64 -5.52
C HIS A 63 5.89 -2.55 -4.51
N GLY A 64 4.69 -1.99 -4.57
CA GLY A 64 4.32 -0.91 -3.67
C GLY A 64 4.93 0.42 -4.09
N PHE A 65 4.57 1.45 -3.32
CA PHE A 65 4.94 2.82 -3.64
C PHE A 65 5.66 3.44 -2.46
N ALA A 66 6.67 4.24 -2.76
CA ALA A 66 7.24 5.15 -1.77
C ALA A 66 6.31 6.34 -1.66
N VAL A 67 6.05 6.77 -0.43
CA VAL A 67 5.23 7.95 -0.18
C VAL A 67 6.15 9.14 0.03
N VAL A 68 6.06 10.13 -0.83
CA VAL A 68 6.93 11.31 -0.80
C VAL A 68 6.08 12.54 -0.51
N HIS A 69 6.54 13.35 0.44
CA HIS A 69 5.89 14.61 0.78
C HIS A 69 6.27 15.65 -0.28
N ARG A 70 5.31 16.13 -1.04
CA ARG A 70 5.59 16.95 -2.21
C ARG A 70 6.32 18.25 -1.87
N ALA A 71 5.91 18.90 -0.78
CA ALA A 71 6.48 20.20 -0.45
C ALA A 71 7.94 20.10 -0.07
N SER A 72 8.35 19.05 0.63
CA SER A 72 9.72 18.92 1.13
C SER A 72 10.56 17.96 0.32
N GLY A 73 9.93 17.10 -0.48
CA GLY A 73 10.65 16.05 -1.20
C GLY A 73 11.08 14.88 -0.33
N ALA A 74 10.68 14.86 0.93
CA ALA A 74 11.09 13.81 1.86
C ALA A 74 10.25 12.56 1.67
N ARG A 75 10.90 11.39 1.72
CA ARG A 75 10.16 10.14 1.76
C ARG A 75 9.64 9.95 3.19
N ILE A 76 8.33 9.79 3.33
CA ILE A 76 7.70 9.75 4.64
C ILE A 76 6.98 8.44 4.93
N GLY A 77 7.09 7.46 4.03
CA GLY A 77 6.46 6.18 4.28
C GLY A 77 6.38 5.34 3.03
N SER A 78 5.55 4.33 3.10
CA SER A 78 5.30 3.46 1.95
C SER A 78 3.87 2.98 1.99
N CYS A 79 3.36 2.54 0.84
CA CYS A 79 2.01 2.00 0.75
C CYS A 79 1.93 1.10 -0.47
N GLY A 80 0.88 0.30 -0.54
CA GLY A 80 0.72 -0.58 -1.69
C GLY A 80 -0.32 -1.63 -1.46
N TYR A 81 -0.23 -2.67 -2.27
CA TYR A 81 -1.17 -3.79 -2.24
C TYR A 81 -0.42 -5.05 -1.84
N LYS A 82 -1.13 -5.99 -1.25
CA LYS A 82 -0.53 -7.26 -0.83
C LYS A 82 -0.55 -8.31 -1.93
N GLY A 83 -0.63 -7.87 -3.16
CA GLY A 83 -0.60 -8.72 -4.32
C GLY A 83 -1.63 -8.29 -5.33
N PRO A 84 -1.61 -8.90 -6.51
CA PRO A 84 -2.57 -8.54 -7.56
C PRO A 84 -3.98 -9.00 -7.19
N PRO A 85 -5.01 -8.37 -7.79
CA PRO A 85 -6.38 -8.83 -7.55
C PRO A 85 -6.55 -10.26 -8.06
N GLY A 86 -7.25 -11.06 -7.26
CA GLY A 86 -7.53 -12.43 -7.66
C GLY A 86 -8.72 -12.49 -8.60
N PRO A 87 -9.19 -13.73 -8.90
CA PRO A 87 -10.32 -13.90 -9.82
C PRO A 87 -11.58 -13.18 -9.36
N GLU A 88 -11.70 -12.98 -8.05
CA GLU A 88 -12.89 -12.31 -7.51
C GLU A 88 -12.76 -10.81 -7.49
N GLY A 89 -11.61 -10.28 -7.91
CA GLY A 89 -11.42 -8.83 -7.94
C GLY A 89 -11.21 -8.21 -6.60
N ILE A 90 -10.63 -8.93 -5.65
CA ILE A 90 -10.37 -8.42 -4.30
C ILE A 90 -8.89 -8.09 -4.17
N VAL A 91 -8.60 -6.92 -3.63
CA VAL A 91 -7.22 -6.51 -3.37
C VAL A 91 -7.15 -5.94 -1.96
N GLU A 92 -6.01 -6.18 -1.31
CA GLU A 92 -5.79 -5.69 0.06
C GLU A 92 -4.76 -4.58 0.05
N ILE A 93 -5.07 -3.47 0.72
CA ILE A 93 -4.13 -2.35 0.82
C ILE A 93 -3.36 -2.40 2.13
N ALA A 94 -2.17 -1.81 2.10
CA ALA A 94 -1.34 -1.63 3.27
C ALA A 94 -0.63 -0.29 3.14
N TYR A 95 -0.37 0.36 4.28
CA TYR A 95 0.26 1.68 4.28
C TYR A 95 0.94 1.91 5.61
N GLY A 96 1.96 2.75 5.59
CA GLY A 96 2.65 3.16 6.79
C GLY A 96 3.28 4.51 6.59
N ILE A 97 3.13 5.39 7.59
CA ILE A 97 3.72 6.72 7.56
C ILE A 97 4.69 6.81 8.73
N ASP A 98 5.86 7.37 8.48
CA ASP A 98 6.89 7.50 9.50
C ASP A 98 6.37 8.32 10.69
N PRO A 99 6.80 7.98 11.91
CA PRO A 99 6.26 8.66 13.10
C PRO A 99 6.34 10.17 13.06
N ALA A 100 7.39 10.72 12.47
CA ALA A 100 7.57 12.18 12.43
C ALA A 100 6.48 12.86 11.59
N TYR A 101 5.78 12.12 10.75
CA TYR A 101 4.76 12.69 9.85
C TYR A 101 3.37 12.19 10.14
N GLN A 102 3.20 11.43 11.21
CA GLN A 102 1.87 10.92 11.57
C GLN A 102 1.02 12.03 12.16
N GLY A 103 -0.30 11.79 12.17
CA GLY A 103 -1.25 12.74 12.76
C GLY A 103 -1.57 13.91 11.85
N ARG A 104 -1.22 13.87 10.59
CA ARG A 104 -1.43 14.97 9.66
C ARG A 104 -2.33 14.60 8.48
N GLY A 105 -2.90 13.37 8.50
CA GLY A 105 -3.81 12.95 7.45
C GLY A 105 -3.13 12.31 6.26
N TYR A 106 -1.83 12.12 6.30
CA TYR A 106 -1.13 11.56 5.13
C TYR A 106 -1.46 10.09 4.90
N ALA A 107 -1.63 9.31 5.95
CA ALA A 107 -2.02 7.90 5.78
C ALA A 107 -3.39 7.80 5.11
N THR A 108 -4.33 8.65 5.51
CA THR A 108 -5.65 8.68 4.89
C THR A 108 -5.54 9.08 3.43
N GLU A 109 -4.71 10.07 3.14
CA GLU A 109 -4.53 10.54 1.77
C GLU A 109 -3.93 9.44 0.89
N ALA A 110 -2.92 8.73 1.40
CA ALA A 110 -2.30 7.63 0.66
C ALA A 110 -3.28 6.49 0.45
N ALA A 111 -4.05 6.14 1.48
CA ALA A 111 -5.03 5.07 1.35
C ALA A 111 -6.08 5.39 0.30
N ARG A 112 -6.55 6.63 0.29
CA ARG A 112 -7.54 7.04 -0.71
C ARG A 112 -6.97 6.96 -2.13
N ALA A 113 -5.69 7.29 -2.28
CA ALA A 113 -5.05 7.19 -3.59
C ALA A 113 -4.95 5.74 -4.05
N LEU A 114 -4.61 4.83 -3.13
CA LEU A 114 -4.56 3.41 -3.45
C LEU A 114 -5.94 2.89 -3.86
N ILE A 115 -6.97 3.31 -3.14
CA ILE A 115 -8.33 2.90 -3.45
C ILE A 115 -8.71 3.35 -4.86
N ALA A 116 -8.45 4.61 -5.18
CA ALA A 116 -8.79 5.15 -6.48
C ALA A 116 -8.04 4.42 -7.59
N PHE A 117 -6.76 4.20 -7.41
CA PHE A 117 -5.96 3.49 -8.40
C PHE A 117 -6.51 2.09 -8.64
N ALA A 118 -6.83 1.38 -7.56
CA ALA A 118 -7.33 0.01 -7.67
C ALA A 118 -8.67 -0.03 -8.43
N LEU A 119 -9.59 0.84 -8.04
CA LEU A 119 -10.90 0.83 -8.67
C LEU A 119 -10.84 1.28 -10.13
N ASP A 120 -9.95 2.21 -10.44
CA ASP A 120 -9.79 2.68 -11.82
C ASP A 120 -9.15 1.65 -12.73
N SER A 121 -8.48 0.64 -12.16
CA SER A 121 -7.80 -0.36 -12.96
C SER A 121 -8.76 -1.25 -13.75
N GLY A 122 -10.00 -1.31 -13.32
CA GLY A 122 -10.97 -2.19 -13.94
C GLY A 122 -10.87 -3.64 -13.51
N GLN A 123 -9.89 -3.97 -12.66
CA GLN A 123 -9.66 -5.34 -12.22
C GLN A 123 -10.11 -5.58 -10.80
N VAL A 124 -10.46 -4.52 -10.07
CA VAL A 124 -10.76 -4.62 -8.64
C VAL A 124 -12.21 -4.25 -8.40
N ARG A 125 -12.91 -5.12 -7.68
CA ARG A 125 -14.30 -4.89 -7.27
C ARG A 125 -14.40 -4.57 -5.79
N VAL A 126 -13.49 -5.13 -4.98
CA VAL A 126 -13.52 -4.96 -3.53
C VAL A 126 -12.12 -4.62 -3.05
N VAL A 127 -12.02 -3.56 -2.27
CA VAL A 127 -10.76 -3.20 -1.60
C VAL A 127 -10.92 -3.57 -0.13
N CYS A 128 -9.97 -4.31 0.40
CA CYS A 128 -10.01 -4.70 1.80
C CYS A 128 -8.72 -4.32 2.51
N ALA A 129 -8.73 -4.45 3.81
CA ALA A 129 -7.57 -4.20 4.64
C ALA A 129 -7.71 -4.99 5.93
N HIS A 130 -6.58 -5.28 6.56
CA HIS A 130 -6.57 -5.95 7.85
C HIS A 130 -5.81 -5.08 8.84
N THR A 131 -6.28 -5.07 10.08
CA THR A 131 -5.62 -4.34 11.17
C THR A 131 -5.50 -5.26 12.37
N ARG A 132 -4.73 -4.82 13.34
CA ARG A 132 -4.75 -5.48 14.64
C ARG A 132 -6.16 -5.40 15.21
N PRO A 133 -6.55 -6.34 16.06
CA PRO A 133 -7.93 -6.37 16.60
C PRO A 133 -8.09 -5.37 17.75
N GLU A 134 -7.90 -4.11 17.43
CA GLU A 134 -7.99 -3.02 18.40
C GLU A 134 -8.23 -1.72 17.68
N LYS A 135 -8.81 -0.76 18.35
CA LYS A 135 -8.98 0.58 17.77
C LYS A 135 -7.66 1.31 17.86
N ASN A 136 -7.18 1.79 16.73
CA ASN A 136 -5.90 2.48 16.66
C ASN A 136 -5.90 3.46 15.50
N ALA A 137 -4.71 4.00 15.18
CA ALA A 137 -4.59 4.95 14.08
C ALA A 137 -5.03 4.35 12.75
N SER A 138 -4.68 3.08 12.53
CA SER A 138 -5.03 2.40 11.28
C SER A 138 -6.55 2.26 11.12
N THR A 139 -7.24 1.87 12.20
CA THR A 139 -8.69 1.73 12.10
C THR A 139 -9.36 3.09 11.87
N ARG A 140 -8.78 4.17 12.41
CA ARG A 140 -9.32 5.50 12.14
C ARG A 140 -9.17 5.88 10.68
N VAL A 141 -8.02 5.54 10.08
CA VAL A 141 -7.79 5.81 8.65
C VAL A 141 -8.83 5.07 7.81
N LEU A 142 -9.03 3.80 8.09
CA LEU A 142 -9.98 3.00 7.32
C LEU A 142 -11.40 3.53 7.46
N THR A 143 -11.78 3.91 8.67
CA THR A 143 -13.10 4.49 8.89
C THR A 143 -13.28 5.77 8.09
N LYS A 144 -12.27 6.62 8.08
CA LYS A 144 -12.35 7.87 7.31
C LYS A 144 -12.45 7.61 5.81
N CYS A 145 -11.87 6.51 5.34
CA CYS A 145 -11.93 6.16 3.93
C CYS A 145 -13.24 5.47 3.55
N GLY A 146 -14.09 5.19 4.52
CA GLY A 146 -15.38 4.58 4.24
C GLY A 146 -15.40 3.07 4.36
N PHE A 147 -14.35 2.46 4.87
CA PHE A 147 -14.34 1.02 5.08
C PHE A 147 -15.28 0.63 6.22
N GLU A 148 -15.81 -0.57 6.11
CA GLU A 148 -16.67 -1.15 7.14
C GLU A 148 -15.97 -2.33 7.79
N TRP A 149 -16.17 -2.47 9.10
CA TRP A 149 -15.58 -3.59 9.85
C TRP A 149 -16.36 -4.85 9.53
N MET A 150 -15.65 -5.90 9.15
CA MET A 150 -16.26 -7.15 8.72
C MET A 150 -16.05 -8.27 9.71
N GLY A 151 -15.53 -7.98 10.89
CA GLY A 151 -15.34 -8.98 11.92
C GLY A 151 -13.90 -9.42 12.06
N GLU A 152 -13.72 -10.40 12.94
CA GLU A 152 -12.39 -10.95 13.20
C GLU A 152 -12.08 -12.07 12.23
N ARG A 153 -10.80 -12.20 11.92
CA ARG A 153 -10.29 -13.28 11.07
C ARG A 153 -9.00 -13.79 11.70
N VAL A 154 -8.66 -15.03 11.39
CA VAL A 154 -7.37 -15.58 11.78
C VAL A 154 -6.49 -15.63 10.54
N ASP A 155 -5.41 -14.85 10.58
CA ASP A 155 -4.45 -14.79 9.49
C ASP A 155 -3.33 -15.79 9.77
N PRO A 156 -2.92 -16.57 8.76
CA PRO A 156 -1.87 -17.57 8.98
C PRO A 156 -0.56 -16.99 9.49
N GLU A 157 -0.25 -15.75 9.15
CA GLU A 157 1.00 -15.12 9.55
C GLU A 157 0.86 -14.21 10.75
N ASP A 158 -0.24 -13.45 10.79
CA ASP A 158 -0.40 -12.40 11.79
C ASP A 158 -1.30 -12.80 12.95
N GLY A 159 -1.94 -13.94 12.88
CA GLY A 159 -2.87 -14.36 13.92
C GLY A 159 -4.20 -13.64 13.82
N LEU A 160 -4.75 -13.26 14.96
CA LEU A 160 -6.05 -12.62 14.99
C LEU A 160 -5.97 -11.20 14.44
N VAL A 161 -6.81 -10.89 13.48
CA VAL A 161 -6.88 -9.56 12.86
C VAL A 161 -8.33 -9.15 12.66
N TRP A 162 -8.55 -7.86 12.45
CA TRP A 162 -9.85 -7.34 12.04
C TRP A 162 -9.80 -7.12 10.54
N ARG A 163 -10.86 -7.57 9.87
CA ARG A 163 -10.99 -7.38 8.43
C ARG A 163 -11.92 -6.21 8.14
N TRP A 164 -11.51 -5.38 7.18
CA TRP A 164 -12.25 -4.20 6.76
C TRP A 164 -12.47 -4.29 5.26
N GLU A 165 -13.62 -3.86 4.79
CA GLU A 165 -13.91 -3.83 3.37
C GLU A 165 -14.57 -2.51 2.99
N LEU A 166 -14.21 -2.02 1.83
CA LEU A 166 -14.86 -0.84 1.28
C LEU A 166 -16.09 -1.31 0.51
N PRO A 167 -17.28 -0.78 0.83
CA PRO A 167 -18.49 -1.22 0.15
C PRO A 167 -18.39 -0.93 -1.35
N SER A 168 -18.90 -1.87 -2.15
CA SER A 168 -18.89 -1.73 -3.59
C SER A 168 -19.90 -0.67 -4.02
N ASN A 169 -19.50 0.19 -4.95
CA ASN A 169 -20.42 1.18 -5.51
C ASN A 169 -21.52 0.53 -6.33
N GLU A 170 -21.30 -0.67 -6.78
CA GLU A 170 -22.27 -1.36 -7.62
C GLU A 170 -23.51 -1.76 -6.85
N GLU A 171 -23.44 -1.73 -5.54
CA GLU A 171 -24.57 -2.13 -4.71
C GLU A 171 -25.56 -1.01 -4.49
N LYS A 172 -25.32 0.13 -5.05
CA LYS A 172 -26.21 1.28 -4.88
C LYS A 172 -27.30 1.37 -5.92
#